data_f38137d4e4e7a7c541629cba722e8dc5
#
_entry.id   f38137d4e4e7a7c541629cba722e8dc5
#
_cell.length_a   1.000
_cell.length_b   1.000
_cell.length_c   1.000
_cell.angle_alpha   90.00
_cell.angle_beta   90.00
_cell.angle_gamma   90.00
#
_symmetry.space_group_name_H-M   'P 1'
#
loop_
_entity.id
_entity.type
_entity.pdbx_description
1 polymer ?
#
loop_
_entity_poly.entity_id
_entity_poly.type
_entity_poly.pdbx_seq_one_letter_code
_entity_poly.pdbx_strand_id
1 'polypeptide(L)'
;MRNGYFDNARIIAKKIEGNQIWIEIQLKQRPKISQVTFTGVTKSERKDLEERTGLRAEMQLTPNIIDRTKQLVKKYFDEKGYSDMTVEVEQKNDLSKQNHALVTVVIDKKSKIKISQIEFVGNKELSNNALRASMKKTNETFSLGKGRAWSSILEIFSQKKFIEKDYKEDLNNLLTRYHE
;
A
#
# COMPACT_ATOMS: atom_id res chain seq x y z
N MET A 1 -24.06 -5.70 -17.04
CA MET A 1 -23.21 -4.57 -16.57
C MET A 1 -23.62 -4.24 -15.15
N ARG A 2 -22.74 -4.39 -14.15
CA ARG A 2 -22.99 -3.91 -12.78
C ARG A 2 -22.78 -2.41 -12.78
N ASN A 3 -23.88 -1.64 -12.91
CA ASN A 3 -23.82 -0.19 -12.73
C ASN A 3 -23.50 0.11 -11.26
N GLY A 4 -22.27 0.55 -10.98
CA GLY A 4 -21.77 0.83 -9.62
C GLY A 4 -22.42 2.05 -8.94
N TYR A 5 -23.49 2.61 -9.49
CA TYR A 5 -24.15 3.83 -9.01
C TYR A 5 -24.95 3.65 -7.71
N PHE A 6 -25.44 2.45 -7.45
CA PHE A 6 -26.29 2.19 -6.30
C PHE A 6 -25.57 1.28 -5.27
N ASP A 7 -25.77 1.61 -4.01
CA ASP A 7 -25.27 0.85 -2.87
C ASP A 7 -26.22 -0.30 -2.53
N ASN A 8 -27.50 -0.02 -2.62
CA ASN A 8 -28.56 -0.98 -2.30
C ASN A 8 -29.81 -0.71 -3.14
N ALA A 9 -30.54 -1.78 -3.45
CA ALA A 9 -31.84 -1.74 -4.08
C ALA A 9 -32.80 -2.63 -3.25
N ARG A 10 -33.88 -2.07 -2.75
CA ARG A 10 -34.93 -2.79 -2.03
C ARG A 10 -36.20 -2.81 -2.88
N ILE A 11 -36.84 -3.97 -2.97
CA ILE A 11 -38.13 -4.14 -3.62
C ILE A 11 -39.16 -4.36 -2.50
N ILE A 12 -40.16 -3.52 -2.44
CA ILE A 12 -41.23 -3.56 -1.43
C ILE A 12 -42.56 -3.74 -2.14
N ALA A 13 -43.32 -4.77 -1.75
CA ALA A 13 -44.70 -4.91 -2.16
C ALA A 13 -45.56 -3.92 -1.36
N LYS A 14 -46.11 -2.87 -1.98
CA LYS A 14 -46.95 -1.85 -1.32
C LYS A 14 -48.36 -2.31 -1.15
N LYS A 15 -48.91 -3.02 -2.13
CA LYS A 15 -50.33 -3.40 -2.14
C LYS A 15 -50.51 -4.64 -3.02
N ILE A 16 -51.42 -5.50 -2.65
CA ILE A 16 -51.88 -6.65 -3.44
C ILE A 16 -53.39 -6.57 -3.49
N GLU A 17 -53.98 -6.52 -4.65
CA GLU A 17 -55.40 -6.54 -4.88
C GLU A 17 -55.72 -7.57 -5.98
N GLY A 18 -56.46 -8.61 -5.62
CA GLY A 18 -56.78 -9.69 -6.50
C GLY A 18 -55.51 -10.34 -7.11
N ASN A 19 -55.33 -10.24 -8.42
CA ASN A 19 -54.18 -10.78 -9.14
C ASN A 19 -53.13 -9.70 -9.53
N GLN A 20 -53.15 -8.52 -8.91
CA GLN A 20 -52.24 -7.40 -9.17
C GLN A 20 -51.43 -7.05 -7.92
N ILE A 21 -50.15 -6.72 -8.15
CA ILE A 21 -49.22 -6.28 -7.10
C ILE A 21 -48.61 -4.91 -7.47
N TRP A 22 -48.57 -4.01 -6.53
CA TRP A 22 -47.86 -2.72 -6.63
C TRP A 22 -46.50 -2.85 -5.95
N ILE A 23 -45.44 -2.63 -6.73
CA ILE A 23 -44.07 -2.76 -6.28
C ILE A 23 -43.43 -1.37 -6.20
N GLU A 24 -42.78 -1.06 -5.07
CA GLU A 24 -41.91 0.08 -4.92
C GLU A 24 -40.43 -0.39 -4.95
N ILE A 25 -39.62 0.23 -5.80
CA ILE A 25 -38.18 -0.03 -5.86
C ILE A 25 -37.48 1.18 -5.20
N GLN A 26 -36.88 0.93 -4.04
CA GLN A 26 -36.10 1.92 -3.32
C GLN A 26 -34.61 1.74 -3.69
N LEU A 27 -34.03 2.78 -4.27
CA LEU A 27 -32.63 2.78 -4.71
C LEU A 27 -31.83 3.72 -3.80
N LYS A 28 -30.76 3.19 -3.18
CA LYS A 28 -29.81 4.00 -2.41
C LYS A 28 -28.60 4.27 -3.29
N GLN A 29 -28.41 5.53 -3.68
CA GLN A 29 -27.23 5.94 -4.45
C GLN A 29 -25.97 5.90 -3.57
N ARG A 30 -24.84 5.54 -4.16
CA ARG A 30 -23.54 5.67 -3.50
C ARG A 30 -23.16 7.14 -3.37
N PRO A 31 -22.56 7.54 -2.23
CA PRO A 31 -22.15 8.92 -2.06
C PRO A 31 -21.01 9.27 -3.02
N LYS A 32 -20.98 10.54 -3.41
CA LYS A 32 -19.81 11.14 -4.07
C LYS A 32 -18.83 11.66 -3.02
N ILE A 33 -17.58 11.74 -3.40
CA ILE A 33 -16.53 12.30 -2.55
C ILE A 33 -16.68 13.82 -2.54
N SER A 34 -16.83 14.44 -1.37
CA SER A 34 -16.75 15.91 -1.24
C SER A 34 -15.31 16.39 -1.05
N GLN A 35 -14.54 15.66 -0.24
CA GLN A 35 -13.14 15.99 0.04
C GLN A 35 -12.35 14.71 0.35
N VAL A 36 -11.06 14.71 -0.03
CA VAL A 36 -10.10 13.67 0.30
C VAL A 36 -9.03 14.22 1.22
N THR A 37 -8.71 13.49 2.28
CA THR A 37 -7.64 13.83 3.23
C THR A 37 -6.74 12.62 3.43
N PHE A 38 -5.42 12.81 3.36
CA PHE A 38 -4.43 11.78 3.72
C PHE A 38 -3.79 12.16 5.05
N THR A 39 -3.81 11.24 6.02
CA THR A 39 -3.20 11.42 7.35
C THR A 39 -2.03 10.44 7.56
N GLY A 40 -1.11 10.76 8.48
CA GLY A 40 0.08 9.95 8.73
C GLY A 40 1.20 10.13 7.70
N VAL A 41 1.12 11.14 6.83
CA VAL A 41 2.05 11.39 5.74
C VAL A 41 2.56 12.84 5.72
N THR A 42 3.72 13.05 5.11
CA THR A 42 4.29 14.38 4.86
C THR A 42 3.56 15.09 3.72
N LYS A 43 3.79 16.40 3.55
CA LYS A 43 3.21 17.19 2.44
C LYS A 43 3.62 16.64 1.06
N SER A 44 4.89 16.22 0.91
CA SER A 44 5.38 15.66 -0.36
C SER A 44 4.71 14.31 -0.64
N GLU A 45 4.66 13.42 0.36
CA GLU A 45 4.00 12.12 0.21
C GLU A 45 2.51 12.26 -0.12
N ARG A 46 1.83 13.25 0.48
CA ARG A 46 0.42 13.53 0.19
C ARG A 46 0.24 13.87 -1.29
N LYS A 47 1.06 14.78 -1.83
CA LYS A 47 0.98 15.16 -3.25
C LYS A 47 1.19 13.96 -4.17
N ASP A 48 2.20 13.14 -3.88
CA ASP A 48 2.47 11.92 -4.64
C ASP A 48 1.29 10.94 -4.59
N LEU A 49 0.65 10.81 -3.41
CA LEU A 49 -0.49 9.90 -3.22
C LEU A 49 -1.77 10.42 -3.90
N GLU A 50 -2.03 11.72 -3.87
CA GLU A 50 -3.13 12.36 -4.61
C GLU A 50 -3.01 12.06 -6.11
N GLU A 51 -1.82 12.21 -6.67
CA GLU A 51 -1.55 11.91 -8.08
C GLU A 51 -1.70 10.41 -8.40
N ARG A 52 -1.08 9.54 -7.59
CA ARG A 52 -1.08 8.07 -7.82
C ARG A 52 -2.46 7.43 -7.64
N THR A 53 -3.21 7.86 -6.64
CA THR A 53 -4.55 7.29 -6.36
C THR A 53 -5.61 7.84 -7.31
N GLY A 54 -5.42 9.07 -7.77
CA GLY A 54 -6.39 9.79 -8.59
C GLY A 54 -7.70 10.09 -7.85
N LEU A 55 -7.72 9.98 -6.52
CA LEU A 55 -8.89 10.34 -5.72
C LEU A 55 -9.13 11.83 -5.80
N ARG A 56 -10.35 12.22 -6.11
CA ARG A 56 -10.75 13.62 -6.21
C ARG A 56 -12.22 13.81 -5.83
N ALA A 57 -12.58 15.06 -5.53
CA ALA A 57 -13.98 15.43 -5.32
C ALA A 57 -14.85 15.06 -6.53
N GLU A 58 -16.13 14.87 -6.30
CA GLU A 58 -17.18 14.47 -7.23
C GLU A 58 -17.05 13.05 -7.82
N MET A 59 -16.00 12.30 -7.48
CA MET A 59 -15.94 10.88 -7.81
C MET A 59 -16.91 10.08 -6.95
N GLN A 60 -17.52 9.07 -7.55
CA GLN A 60 -18.36 8.15 -6.81
C GLN A 60 -17.52 7.20 -5.97
N LEU A 61 -17.81 7.09 -4.67
CA LEU A 61 -17.09 6.21 -3.76
C LEU A 61 -17.62 4.79 -3.88
N THR A 62 -16.86 3.91 -4.51
CA THR A 62 -17.19 2.50 -4.68
C THR A 62 -16.21 1.62 -3.90
N PRO A 63 -16.57 0.38 -3.48
CA PRO A 63 -15.66 -0.54 -2.83
C PRO A 63 -14.38 -0.77 -3.65
N ASN A 64 -14.50 -0.89 -4.96
CA ASN A 64 -13.34 -1.08 -5.85
C ASN A 64 -12.37 0.12 -5.79
N ILE A 65 -12.88 1.35 -5.73
CA ILE A 65 -12.05 2.56 -5.58
C ILE A 65 -11.33 2.54 -4.24
N ILE A 66 -12.02 2.13 -3.16
CA ILE A 66 -11.42 2.01 -1.82
C ILE A 66 -10.29 0.99 -1.83
N ASP A 67 -10.53 -0.22 -2.35
CA ASP A 67 -9.54 -1.30 -2.39
C ASP A 67 -8.34 -0.93 -3.27
N ARG A 68 -8.59 -0.36 -4.43
CA ARG A 68 -7.53 0.15 -5.33
C ARG A 68 -6.70 1.23 -4.63
N THR A 69 -7.32 2.14 -3.91
CA THR A 69 -6.62 3.19 -3.15
C THR A 69 -5.70 2.57 -2.11
N LYS A 70 -6.20 1.61 -1.31
CA LYS A 70 -5.38 0.90 -0.32
C LYS A 70 -4.17 0.22 -0.96
N GLN A 71 -4.37 -0.46 -2.09
CA GLN A 71 -3.30 -1.14 -2.82
C GLN A 71 -2.24 -0.16 -3.36
N LEU A 72 -2.66 0.97 -3.94
CA LEU A 72 -1.74 1.97 -4.47
C LEU A 72 -0.93 2.65 -3.38
N VAL A 73 -1.57 2.98 -2.25
CA VAL A 73 -0.89 3.55 -1.08
C VAL A 73 0.10 2.54 -0.50
N LYS A 74 -0.30 1.28 -0.33
CA LYS A 74 0.59 0.23 0.16
C LYS A 74 1.79 0.07 -0.75
N LYS A 75 1.59 -0.08 -2.06
CA LYS A 75 2.67 -0.19 -3.04
C LYS A 75 3.65 0.99 -2.98
N TYR A 76 3.14 2.22 -2.85
CA TYR A 76 3.98 3.42 -2.74
C TYR A 76 4.92 3.37 -1.52
N PHE A 77 4.44 2.89 -0.38
CA PHE A 77 5.24 2.82 0.83
C PHE A 77 6.12 1.57 0.88
N ASP A 78 5.71 0.44 0.28
CA ASP A 78 6.56 -0.74 0.09
C ASP A 78 7.82 -0.38 -0.70
N GLU A 79 7.68 0.42 -1.78
CA GLU A 79 8.80 0.96 -2.57
C GLU A 79 9.74 1.86 -1.73
N LYS A 80 9.28 2.35 -0.58
CA LYS A 80 10.06 3.16 0.37
C LYS A 80 10.57 2.37 1.58
N GLY A 81 10.31 1.05 1.65
CA GLY A 81 10.75 0.15 2.70
C GLY A 81 9.85 0.07 3.94
N TYR A 82 8.57 0.48 3.81
CA TYR A 82 7.56 0.37 4.86
C TYR A 82 6.62 -0.80 4.59
N SER A 83 7.10 -2.03 4.70
CA SER A 83 6.31 -3.24 4.34
C SER A 83 5.28 -3.64 5.39
N ASP A 84 5.41 -3.17 6.64
CA ASP A 84 4.49 -3.49 7.76
C ASP A 84 3.50 -2.34 8.06
N MET A 85 3.17 -1.57 7.05
CA MET A 85 2.24 -0.46 7.19
C MET A 85 0.78 -0.88 7.16
N THR A 86 -0.09 -0.09 7.78
CA THR A 86 -1.54 -0.24 7.66
C THR A 86 -2.15 0.96 6.94
N VAL A 87 -3.19 0.67 6.13
CA VAL A 87 -3.96 1.69 5.41
C VAL A 87 -5.43 1.45 5.62
N GLU A 88 -6.10 2.45 6.17
CA GLU A 88 -7.55 2.45 6.33
C GLU A 88 -8.17 3.59 5.54
N VAL A 89 -9.34 3.37 4.98
CA VAL A 89 -10.12 4.40 4.29
C VAL A 89 -11.42 4.57 5.05
N GLU A 90 -11.50 5.68 5.75
CA GLU A 90 -12.68 6.09 6.49
C GLU A 90 -13.57 6.96 5.62
N GLN A 91 -14.88 6.80 5.76
CA GLN A 91 -15.86 7.65 5.13
C GLN A 91 -16.83 8.20 6.17
N LYS A 92 -17.08 9.50 6.10
CA LYS A 92 -18.07 10.18 6.93
C LYS A 92 -19.02 10.97 6.02
N ASN A 93 -20.32 10.97 6.35
CA ASN A 93 -21.28 11.76 5.59
C ASN A 93 -20.90 13.25 5.68
N ASP A 94 -20.93 13.93 4.55
CA ASP A 94 -20.78 15.37 4.51
C ASP A 94 -22.14 16.02 4.80
N LEU A 95 -22.27 16.61 5.96
CA LEU A 95 -23.53 17.26 6.37
C LEU A 95 -23.84 18.54 5.58
N SER A 96 -22.85 19.09 4.88
CA SER A 96 -23.01 20.30 4.05
C SER A 96 -23.52 20.00 2.64
N LYS A 97 -23.35 18.74 2.17
CA LYS A 97 -23.69 18.31 0.82
C LYS A 97 -24.48 17.00 0.83
N GLN A 98 -25.69 17.04 0.26
CA GLN A 98 -26.52 15.84 0.15
C GLN A 98 -25.83 14.77 -0.70
N ASN A 99 -25.87 13.51 -0.25
CA ASN A 99 -25.29 12.34 -0.90
C ASN A 99 -23.78 12.46 -1.19
N HIS A 100 -23.04 13.15 -0.30
CA HIS A 100 -21.60 13.29 -0.34
C HIS A 100 -20.95 12.74 0.91
N ALA A 101 -19.69 12.34 0.80
CA ALA A 101 -18.88 11.83 1.89
C ALA A 101 -17.49 12.47 1.91
N LEU A 102 -17.03 12.77 3.11
CA LEU A 102 -15.65 13.10 3.41
C LEU A 102 -14.87 11.78 3.48
N VAL A 103 -13.79 11.68 2.73
CA VAL A 103 -12.92 10.49 2.68
C VAL A 103 -11.59 10.80 3.35
N THR A 104 -11.24 10.03 4.37
CA THR A 104 -9.93 10.12 5.03
C THR A 104 -9.17 8.82 4.82
N VAL A 105 -8.00 8.92 4.18
CA VAL A 105 -7.07 7.81 4.05
C VAL A 105 -6.09 7.89 5.22
N VAL A 106 -6.25 7.00 6.18
CA VAL A 106 -5.42 6.92 7.39
C VAL A 106 -4.27 5.95 7.14
N ILE A 107 -3.05 6.43 7.29
CA ILE A 107 -1.83 5.70 7.00
C ILE A 107 -0.97 5.63 8.26
N ASP A 108 -0.73 4.41 8.74
CA ASP A 108 0.24 4.13 9.78
C ASP A 108 1.44 3.42 9.16
N LYS A 109 2.52 4.16 8.98
CA LYS A 109 3.73 3.66 8.29
C LYS A 109 4.54 2.69 9.12
N LYS A 110 4.40 2.70 10.44
CA LYS A 110 5.27 1.98 11.37
C LYS A 110 6.76 2.20 11.07
N SER A 111 7.61 1.27 11.44
CA SER A 111 9.07 1.35 11.21
C SER A 111 9.45 0.72 9.87
N LYS A 112 10.50 1.25 9.25
CA LYS A 112 11.10 0.62 8.07
C LYS A 112 11.77 -0.68 8.46
N ILE A 113 11.55 -1.73 7.68
CA ILE A 113 12.29 -2.98 7.81
C ILE A 113 13.72 -2.75 7.30
N LYS A 114 14.69 -3.16 8.07
CA LYS A 114 16.12 -3.07 7.74
C LYS A 114 16.73 -4.46 7.72
N ILE A 115 17.69 -4.67 6.81
CA ILE A 115 18.43 -5.92 6.71
C ILE A 115 19.49 -5.92 7.81
N SER A 116 19.39 -6.84 8.74
CA SER A 116 20.37 -7.01 9.82
C SER A 116 21.53 -7.89 9.40
N GLN A 117 21.23 -9.02 8.73
CA GLN A 117 22.23 -10.00 8.32
C GLN A 117 21.74 -10.78 7.10
N ILE A 118 22.69 -11.14 6.22
CA ILE A 118 22.47 -12.06 5.11
C ILE A 118 23.39 -13.25 5.31
N GLU A 119 22.85 -14.45 5.33
CA GLU A 119 23.60 -15.69 5.44
C GLU A 119 23.42 -16.51 4.15
N PHE A 120 24.52 -17.03 3.65
CA PHE A 120 24.53 -17.95 2.50
C PHE A 120 24.83 -19.35 2.97
N VAL A 121 23.96 -20.29 2.65
CA VAL A 121 24.08 -21.69 3.06
C VAL A 121 24.10 -22.57 1.82
N GLY A 122 25.04 -23.54 1.81
CA GLY A 122 25.14 -24.51 0.70
C GLY A 122 25.97 -24.07 -0.50
N ASN A 123 26.54 -22.87 -0.49
CA ASN A 123 27.44 -22.40 -1.55
C ASN A 123 28.79 -23.14 -1.48
N LYS A 124 29.15 -23.85 -2.55
CA LYS A 124 30.42 -24.60 -2.66
C LYS A 124 31.41 -23.93 -3.60
N GLU A 125 30.92 -23.37 -4.69
CA GLU A 125 31.77 -22.83 -5.78
C GLU A 125 32.06 -21.34 -5.62
N LEU A 126 31.12 -20.58 -5.04
CA LEU A 126 31.28 -19.15 -4.83
C LEU A 126 31.43 -18.83 -3.34
N SER A 127 32.39 -17.99 -3.02
CA SER A 127 32.58 -17.51 -1.65
C SER A 127 31.42 -16.58 -1.22
N ASN A 128 31.14 -16.50 0.10
CA ASN A 128 30.15 -15.58 0.66
C ASN A 128 30.41 -14.12 0.24
N ASN A 129 31.68 -13.72 0.09
CA ASN A 129 32.05 -12.38 -0.34
C ASN A 129 31.67 -12.13 -1.82
N ALA A 130 31.88 -13.13 -2.69
CA ALA A 130 31.49 -13.06 -4.09
C ALA A 130 29.96 -12.96 -4.25
N LEU A 131 29.21 -13.75 -3.45
CA LEU A 131 27.75 -13.70 -3.42
C LEU A 131 27.23 -12.35 -2.91
N ARG A 132 27.80 -11.84 -1.81
CA ARG A 132 27.46 -10.50 -1.31
C ARG A 132 27.74 -9.41 -2.33
N ALA A 133 28.85 -9.48 -3.06
CA ALA A 133 29.19 -8.52 -4.10
C ALA A 133 28.18 -8.50 -5.27
N SER A 134 27.47 -9.61 -5.51
CA SER A 134 26.40 -9.70 -6.52
C SER A 134 25.10 -9.05 -6.06
N MET A 135 24.87 -8.92 -4.74
CA MET A 135 23.70 -8.28 -4.13
C MET A 135 23.94 -6.77 -3.99
N LYS A 136 23.75 -6.01 -5.06
CA LYS A 136 24.10 -4.57 -5.11
C LYS A 136 23.10 -3.68 -4.35
N LYS A 137 21.84 -4.10 -4.26
CA LYS A 137 20.76 -3.28 -3.72
C LYS A 137 20.43 -3.63 -2.27
N THR A 138 20.45 -4.91 -1.91
CA THR A 138 20.09 -5.41 -0.59
C THR A 138 21.29 -5.86 0.23
N ASN A 139 22.50 -5.55 -0.21
CA ASN A 139 23.73 -5.89 0.52
C ASN A 139 23.72 -5.28 1.93
N GLU A 140 24.22 -6.05 2.91
CA GLU A 140 24.57 -5.51 4.22
C GLU A 140 25.63 -4.42 4.06
N THR A 141 25.53 -3.37 4.84
CA THR A 141 26.65 -2.42 4.92
C THR A 141 27.84 -3.16 5.50
N PHE A 142 28.95 -3.09 4.81
CA PHE A 142 30.20 -3.72 5.20
C PHE A 142 30.61 -3.21 6.58
N SER A 143 30.52 -4.07 7.58
CA SER A 143 31.09 -3.83 8.90
C SER A 143 32.60 -3.94 8.78
N LEU A 144 33.30 -2.82 8.79
CA LEU A 144 34.75 -2.77 8.93
C LEU A 144 35.15 -3.31 10.30
N GLY A 145 35.33 -4.64 10.37
CA GLY A 145 36.06 -5.35 11.42
C GLY A 145 35.49 -5.19 12.86
N LYS A 146 35.12 -6.29 13.45
CA LYS A 146 34.91 -6.44 14.89
C LYS A 146 36.12 -5.89 15.65
N GLY A 147 36.05 -4.67 16.17
CA GLY A 147 37.14 -4.17 16.97
C GLY A 147 37.13 -2.73 17.47
N ARG A 148 36.19 -1.87 17.08
CA ARG A 148 36.11 -0.51 17.62
C ARG A 148 34.70 -0.12 17.96
N ALA A 149 34.47 0.34 19.19
CA ALA A 149 33.17 0.75 19.74
C ALA A 149 32.46 1.87 18.95
N TRP A 150 33.14 2.55 18.05
CA TRP A 150 32.58 3.60 17.15
C TRP A 150 31.94 3.03 15.90
N SER A 151 32.29 1.79 15.49
CA SER A 151 31.70 1.17 14.30
C SER A 151 30.23 0.78 14.50
N SER A 152 29.86 0.39 15.73
CA SER A 152 28.49 -0.07 16.02
C SER A 152 27.44 1.05 15.89
N ILE A 153 27.79 2.30 16.17
CA ILE A 153 26.87 3.46 16.02
C ILE A 153 26.66 3.77 14.54
N LEU A 154 27.72 3.74 13.73
CA LEU A 154 27.63 3.96 12.29
C LEU A 154 26.91 2.82 11.57
N GLU A 155 27.02 1.57 12.04
CA GLU A 155 26.31 0.41 11.49
C GLU A 155 24.79 0.55 11.64
N ILE A 156 24.30 1.07 12.75
CA ILE A 156 22.85 1.29 12.97
C ILE A 156 22.27 2.28 11.96
N PHE A 157 23.04 3.29 11.54
CA PHE A 157 22.61 4.28 10.56
C PHE A 157 22.77 3.82 9.11
N SER A 158 23.60 2.82 8.86
CA SER A 158 23.98 2.37 7.51
C SER A 158 23.21 1.15 7.03
N GLN A 159 22.40 0.50 7.88
CA GLN A 159 21.59 -0.66 7.49
C GLN A 159 20.66 -0.32 6.33
N LYS A 160 20.79 -1.05 5.24
CA LYS A 160 19.91 -0.89 4.08
C LYS A 160 18.49 -1.31 4.43
N LYS A 161 17.55 -0.57 3.88
CA LYS A 161 16.13 -0.90 4.00
C LYS A 161 15.85 -2.15 3.19
N PHE A 162 15.00 -3.02 3.71
CA PHE A 162 14.46 -4.12 2.93
C PHE A 162 13.39 -3.59 1.98
N ILE A 163 13.63 -3.70 0.68
CA ILE A 163 12.67 -3.40 -0.38
C ILE A 163 12.54 -4.68 -1.22
N GLU A 164 11.37 -5.28 -1.23
CA GLU A 164 11.14 -6.59 -1.86
C GLU A 164 11.54 -6.61 -3.34
N LYS A 165 11.29 -5.52 -4.05
CA LYS A 165 11.70 -5.38 -5.47
C LYS A 165 13.22 -5.46 -5.63
N ASP A 166 13.95 -4.75 -4.78
CA ASP A 166 15.41 -4.74 -4.81
C ASP A 166 15.99 -6.10 -4.44
N TYR A 167 15.37 -6.78 -3.47
CA TYR A 167 15.74 -8.14 -3.09
C TYR A 167 15.53 -9.14 -4.24
N LYS A 168 14.39 -9.09 -4.95
CA LYS A 168 14.13 -9.95 -6.11
C LYS A 168 15.12 -9.71 -7.25
N GLU A 169 15.53 -8.47 -7.46
CA GLU A 169 16.55 -8.14 -8.46
C GLU A 169 17.92 -8.70 -8.06
N ASP A 170 18.29 -8.58 -6.80
CA ASP A 170 19.54 -9.16 -6.30
C ASP A 170 19.56 -10.70 -6.32
N LEU A 171 18.41 -11.37 -6.08
CA LEU A 171 18.28 -12.81 -6.30
C LEU A 171 18.55 -13.20 -7.76
N ASN A 172 18.04 -12.43 -8.71
CA ASN A 172 18.32 -12.67 -10.13
C ASN A 172 19.80 -12.47 -10.45
N ASN A 173 20.46 -11.45 -9.87
CA ASN A 173 21.90 -11.22 -10.03
C ASN A 173 22.71 -12.40 -9.48
N LEU A 174 22.30 -12.99 -8.34
CA LEU A 174 22.92 -14.19 -7.79
C LEU A 174 22.78 -15.39 -8.73
N LEU A 175 21.57 -15.62 -9.27
CA LEU A 175 21.34 -16.72 -10.22
C LEU A 175 22.19 -16.56 -11.48
N THR A 176 22.25 -15.35 -12.03
CA THR A 176 23.11 -15.06 -13.19
C THR A 176 24.55 -15.37 -12.89
N ARG A 177 25.04 -15.00 -11.69
CA ARG A 177 26.42 -15.25 -11.28
C ARG A 177 26.78 -16.73 -11.14
N TYR A 178 25.79 -17.60 -10.83
CA TYR A 178 25.99 -19.06 -10.80
C TYR A 178 25.99 -19.70 -12.19
N HIS A 179 25.44 -19.02 -13.19
CA HIS A 179 25.39 -19.51 -14.58
C HIS A 179 26.58 -19.03 -15.45
N GLU A 180 27.38 -18.11 -14.96
CA GLU A 180 28.64 -17.65 -15.56
C GLU A 180 29.83 -18.59 -15.21
#